data_7295127e24382e4a540a061148d7540a
#
_entry.id   7295127e24382e4a540a061148d7540a
#
_cell.length_a   1.000
_cell.length_b   1.000
_cell.length_c   1.000
_cell.angle_alpha   90.00
_cell.angle_beta   90.00
_cell.angle_gamma   90.00
#
_symmetry.space_group_name_H-M   'P 1'
#
loop_
_entity.id
_entity.type
_entity.pdbx_description
1 polymer ?
#
loop_
_entity_poly.entity_id
_entity_poly.type
_entity_poly.pdbx_seq_one_letter_code
_entity_poly.pdbx_strand_id
1 'polypeptide(L)'
;MNLEPWSTVGAGATGPVVTGIQFLLRARAHAVAADGVYGPATGAAVAAFQSAAGVPSDGIVGPETWPQLVVSTGPGSTGDAVRAVQQFGLLTMPGDQPLAVDGEYGPLTTDRVSFFQESWGLSMDGFAGPETWSFLSTALPGPRPWPLVKQGATQATNWRVLAAQHLLRARGHDIAADGDFGLESGGAVMAFQRTLRDTEISTNLGQLDWPALVITVRQGDSGEAVRASQTLLGGGLVVDGKFGPQTDEAVRAFQKSFAPPADGIVGPVTWHALTLRIFD
;
A
#
# COMPACT_ATOMS: atom_id res chain seq x y z
N MET A 1 -14.19 -4.80 4.12
CA MET A 1 -12.93 -4.02 4.12
C MET A 1 -11.89 -4.99 3.60
N ASN A 2 -11.56 -4.91 2.29
CA ASN A 2 -10.46 -5.70 1.72
C ASN A 2 -9.15 -5.12 2.24
N LEU A 3 -8.86 -5.39 3.52
CA LEU A 3 -7.52 -5.23 4.02
C LEU A 3 -6.67 -6.26 3.29
N GLU A 4 -5.54 -5.82 2.73
CA GLU A 4 -4.53 -6.71 2.17
C GLU A 4 -4.33 -7.92 3.09
N PRO A 5 -4.20 -9.11 2.53
CA PRO A 5 -3.96 -10.28 3.36
C PRO A 5 -2.68 -10.05 4.15
N TRP A 6 -2.79 -10.12 5.46
CA TRP A 6 -1.64 -10.08 6.35
C TRP A 6 -0.62 -11.13 5.91
N SER A 7 0.65 -10.76 5.84
CA SER A 7 1.72 -11.69 5.46
C SER A 7 1.85 -12.84 6.46
N THR A 8 2.35 -13.98 6.00
CA THR A 8 2.65 -15.11 6.88
C THR A 8 4.16 -15.18 7.12
N VAL A 9 4.58 -15.15 8.39
CA VAL A 9 5.98 -15.20 8.82
C VAL A 9 6.16 -16.28 9.87
N GLY A 10 7.11 -17.19 9.66
CA GLY A 10 7.34 -18.32 10.55
C GLY A 10 8.79 -18.80 10.56
N ALA A 11 9.01 -19.99 11.07
CA ALA A 11 10.33 -20.58 11.26
C ALA A 11 11.20 -20.53 10.00
N GLY A 12 12.46 -20.11 10.16
CA GLY A 12 13.44 -19.93 9.07
C GLY A 12 13.41 -18.57 8.39
N ALA A 13 12.41 -17.72 8.63
CA ALA A 13 12.41 -16.35 8.15
C ALA A 13 13.52 -15.52 8.84
N THR A 14 14.06 -14.54 8.13
CA THR A 14 15.11 -13.64 8.65
C THR A 14 14.90 -12.21 8.14
N GLY A 15 15.54 -11.26 8.82
CA GLY A 15 15.60 -9.86 8.38
C GLY A 15 14.67 -8.91 9.11
N PRO A 16 14.47 -7.69 8.56
CA PRO A 16 13.81 -6.58 9.26
C PRO A 16 12.41 -6.89 9.78
N VAL A 17 11.63 -7.67 9.04
CA VAL A 17 10.27 -8.05 9.43
C VAL A 17 10.28 -8.93 10.68
N VAL A 18 11.21 -9.89 10.76
CA VAL A 18 11.38 -10.73 11.94
C VAL A 18 11.78 -9.88 13.14
N THR A 19 12.73 -8.96 12.95
CA THR A 19 13.11 -8.00 14.02
C THR A 19 11.91 -7.18 14.48
N GLY A 20 11.07 -6.70 13.55
CA GLY A 20 9.85 -5.97 13.89
C GLY A 20 8.84 -6.81 14.67
N ILE A 21 8.62 -8.08 14.28
CA ILE A 21 7.79 -9.04 15.04
C ILE A 21 8.34 -9.23 16.45
N GLN A 22 9.65 -9.39 16.59
CA GLN A 22 10.31 -9.56 17.89
C GLN A 22 10.12 -8.32 18.79
N PHE A 23 10.21 -7.11 18.23
CA PHE A 23 9.88 -5.89 18.95
C PHE A 23 8.41 -5.81 19.36
N LEU A 24 7.47 -6.23 18.50
CA LEU A 24 6.05 -6.27 18.83
C LEU A 24 5.77 -7.28 19.95
N LEU A 25 6.39 -8.46 19.93
CA LEU A 25 6.30 -9.45 21.00
C LEU A 25 6.78 -8.86 22.34
N ARG A 26 7.90 -8.14 22.34
CA ARG A 26 8.40 -7.45 23.53
C ARG A 26 7.45 -6.35 24.01
N ALA A 27 6.85 -5.59 23.09
CA ALA A 27 5.81 -4.61 23.42
C ALA A 27 4.55 -5.25 24.04
N ARG A 28 4.31 -6.54 23.77
CA ARG A 28 3.26 -7.37 24.34
C ARG A 28 3.73 -8.19 25.54
N ALA A 29 4.88 -7.84 26.15
CA ALA A 29 5.50 -8.49 27.31
C ALA A 29 5.96 -9.94 27.09
N HIS A 30 6.17 -10.36 25.84
CA HIS A 30 6.79 -11.65 25.51
C HIS A 30 8.28 -11.44 25.22
N ALA A 31 9.13 -11.88 26.15
CA ALA A 31 10.58 -11.68 26.08
C ALA A 31 11.19 -12.52 24.94
N VAL A 32 11.87 -11.86 24.00
CA VAL A 32 12.58 -12.47 22.90
C VAL A 32 13.71 -11.54 22.44
N ALA A 33 14.83 -12.09 21.94
CA ALA A 33 15.87 -11.28 21.32
C ALA A 33 15.35 -10.68 20.00
N ALA A 34 15.66 -9.41 19.73
CA ALA A 34 15.36 -8.76 18.46
C ALA A 34 16.58 -8.91 17.53
N ASP A 35 16.89 -10.13 17.12
CA ASP A 35 18.06 -10.52 16.33
C ASP A 35 17.75 -10.71 14.82
N GLY A 36 16.49 -10.61 14.44
CA GLY A 36 16.05 -10.79 13.06
C GLY A 36 16.07 -12.23 12.57
N VAL A 37 16.13 -13.22 13.49
CA VAL A 37 16.08 -14.64 13.14
C VAL A 37 14.83 -15.28 13.73
N TYR A 38 13.96 -15.80 12.89
CA TYR A 38 12.79 -16.55 13.32
C TYR A 38 13.19 -17.99 13.69
N GLY A 39 13.91 -18.12 14.82
CA GLY A 39 14.32 -19.39 15.39
C GLY A 39 13.29 -19.95 16.38
N PRO A 40 13.65 -21.08 17.05
CA PRO A 40 12.77 -21.72 18.04
C PRO A 40 12.29 -20.79 19.16
N ALA A 41 13.15 -19.87 19.61
CA ALA A 41 12.80 -18.90 20.66
C ALA A 41 11.70 -17.93 20.20
N THR A 42 11.80 -17.43 18.97
CA THR A 42 10.77 -16.56 18.37
C THR A 42 9.46 -17.33 18.19
N GLY A 43 9.52 -18.55 17.63
CA GLY A 43 8.33 -19.40 17.47
C GLY A 43 7.63 -19.69 18.81
N ALA A 44 8.39 -20.00 19.85
CA ALA A 44 7.83 -20.21 21.20
C ALA A 44 7.19 -18.93 21.78
N ALA A 45 7.81 -17.76 21.59
CA ALA A 45 7.25 -16.48 22.04
C ALA A 45 5.96 -16.14 21.28
N VAL A 46 5.90 -16.41 19.97
CA VAL A 46 4.68 -16.24 19.15
C VAL A 46 3.58 -17.18 19.63
N ALA A 47 3.88 -18.47 19.84
CA ALA A 47 2.90 -19.44 20.33
C ALA A 47 2.35 -19.06 21.72
N ALA A 48 3.21 -18.56 22.61
CA ALA A 48 2.80 -18.07 23.93
C ALA A 48 1.90 -16.83 23.81
N PHE A 49 2.24 -15.88 22.92
CA PHE A 49 1.40 -14.72 22.61
C PHE A 49 0.04 -15.15 22.05
N GLN A 50 0.02 -16.03 21.05
CA GLN A 50 -1.21 -16.54 20.42
C GLN A 50 -2.13 -17.18 21.45
N SER A 51 -1.58 -18.02 22.34
CA SER A 51 -2.32 -18.64 23.45
C SER A 51 -2.96 -17.58 24.37
N ALA A 52 -2.20 -16.52 24.71
CA ALA A 52 -2.69 -15.43 25.53
C ALA A 52 -3.75 -14.56 24.81
N ALA A 53 -3.64 -14.43 23.49
CA ALA A 53 -4.58 -13.68 22.65
C ALA A 53 -5.83 -14.48 22.25
N GLY A 54 -5.88 -15.79 22.54
CA GLY A 54 -7.02 -16.65 22.21
C GLY A 54 -7.12 -17.01 20.71
N VAL A 55 -6.00 -16.97 19.99
CA VAL A 55 -5.91 -17.39 18.57
C VAL A 55 -5.14 -18.71 18.46
N PRO A 56 -5.21 -19.44 17.32
CA PRO A 56 -4.47 -20.70 17.15
C PRO A 56 -2.98 -20.54 17.45
N SER A 57 -2.47 -21.39 18.38
CA SER A 57 -1.09 -21.33 18.88
C SER A 57 -0.16 -22.21 18.05
N ASP A 58 0.04 -21.82 16.78
CA ASP A 58 0.85 -22.54 15.79
C ASP A 58 2.29 -22.02 15.69
N GLY A 59 2.60 -20.94 16.38
CA GLY A 59 3.90 -20.30 16.32
C GLY A 59 4.19 -19.60 14.98
N ILE A 60 3.16 -19.25 14.20
CA ILE A 60 3.26 -18.57 12.90
C ILE A 60 2.50 -17.24 12.97
N VAL A 61 3.15 -16.15 12.60
CA VAL A 61 2.48 -14.84 12.53
C VAL A 61 1.76 -14.73 11.20
N GLY A 62 0.46 -14.97 11.20
CA GLY A 62 -0.42 -14.93 10.04
C GLY A 62 -1.62 -14.00 10.24
N PRO A 63 -2.64 -14.08 9.36
CA PRO A 63 -3.80 -13.17 9.36
C PRO A 63 -4.57 -13.12 10.68
N GLU A 64 -4.59 -14.18 11.46
CA GLU A 64 -5.25 -14.19 12.76
C GLU A 64 -4.37 -13.60 13.88
N THR A 65 -3.04 -13.71 13.73
CA THR A 65 -2.06 -13.26 14.71
C THR A 65 -1.77 -11.76 14.60
N TRP A 66 -1.55 -11.26 13.39
CA TRP A 66 -1.17 -9.86 13.16
C TRP A 66 -2.10 -8.84 13.81
N PRO A 67 -3.45 -8.92 13.65
CA PRO A 67 -4.35 -7.93 14.25
C PRO A 67 -4.27 -7.84 15.76
N GLN A 68 -3.88 -8.93 16.44
CA GLN A 68 -3.69 -8.99 17.88
C GLN A 68 -2.30 -8.51 18.30
N LEU A 69 -1.29 -8.77 17.46
CA LEU A 69 0.11 -8.50 17.75
C LEU A 69 0.45 -7.01 17.61
N VAL A 70 -0.04 -6.36 16.57
CA VAL A 70 0.29 -4.95 16.27
C VAL A 70 -0.14 -4.01 17.39
N VAL A 71 0.63 -2.97 17.59
CA VAL A 71 0.38 -1.92 18.56
C VAL A 71 0.27 -0.58 17.83
N SER A 72 -0.85 0.10 17.98
CA SER A 72 -1.00 1.45 17.42
C SER A 72 -0.04 2.41 18.08
N THR A 73 0.72 3.13 17.29
CA THR A 73 1.69 4.15 17.74
C THR A 73 1.57 5.40 16.90
N GLY A 74 2.01 6.53 17.45
CA GLY A 74 1.97 7.82 16.77
C GLY A 74 2.90 8.83 17.44
N PRO A 75 2.86 10.10 17.03
CA PRO A 75 3.74 11.15 17.57
C PRO A 75 3.77 11.17 19.10
N GLY A 76 4.98 11.13 19.68
CA GLY A 76 5.20 11.08 21.13
C GLY A 76 5.17 9.68 21.76
N SER A 77 4.79 8.62 21.02
CA SER A 77 4.93 7.24 21.50
C SER A 77 6.40 6.85 21.65
N THR A 78 6.69 5.93 22.59
CA THR A 78 8.06 5.40 22.82
C THR A 78 8.07 3.89 23.03
N GLY A 79 9.24 3.27 22.88
CA GLY A 79 9.48 1.87 23.22
C GLY A 79 9.48 0.91 22.04
N ASP A 80 9.32 -0.39 22.34
CA ASP A 80 9.53 -1.44 21.34
C ASP A 80 8.46 -1.46 20.23
N ALA A 81 7.23 -1.01 20.50
CA ALA A 81 6.23 -0.86 19.45
C ALA A 81 6.64 0.18 18.41
N VAL A 82 7.30 1.27 18.83
CA VAL A 82 7.86 2.28 17.92
C VAL A 82 9.06 1.71 17.16
N ARG A 83 9.95 0.98 17.83
CA ARG A 83 11.07 0.30 17.14
C ARG A 83 10.56 -0.65 16.06
N ALA A 84 9.44 -1.34 16.31
CA ALA A 84 8.82 -2.19 15.30
C ALA A 84 8.42 -1.38 14.06
N VAL A 85 7.71 -0.25 14.21
CA VAL A 85 7.35 0.64 13.09
C VAL A 85 8.59 1.10 12.33
N GLN A 86 9.60 1.57 13.04
CA GLN A 86 10.86 2.05 12.44
C GLN A 86 11.61 0.94 11.68
N GLN A 87 11.49 -0.31 12.15
CA GLN A 87 12.18 -1.47 11.56
C GLN A 87 11.52 -1.98 10.27
N PHE A 88 10.21 -1.77 10.07
CA PHE A 88 9.48 -2.27 8.90
C PHE A 88 9.82 -1.56 7.58
N GLY A 89 10.93 -0.81 7.52
CA GLY A 89 11.44 -0.27 6.27
C GLY A 89 10.50 0.77 5.66
N LEU A 90 10.06 1.71 6.47
CA LEU A 90 9.36 2.88 5.98
C LEU A 90 10.13 3.45 4.80
N LEU A 91 9.45 3.69 3.69
CA LEU A 91 10.05 4.11 2.43
C LEU A 91 11.04 5.25 2.65
N THR A 92 12.28 5.07 2.22
CA THR A 92 13.31 6.11 2.20
C THR A 92 13.43 6.62 0.78
N MET A 93 13.49 7.93 0.62
CA MET A 93 13.83 8.54 -0.67
C MET A 93 15.34 8.66 -0.84
N PRO A 94 15.88 8.67 -2.08
CA PRO A 94 17.27 9.02 -2.32
C PRO A 94 17.61 10.38 -1.70
N GLY A 95 18.67 10.41 -0.88
CA GLY A 95 19.09 11.60 -0.16
C GLY A 95 18.47 11.80 1.23
N ASP A 96 17.56 10.95 1.63
CA ASP A 96 16.93 10.99 2.94
C ASP A 96 17.91 10.57 4.07
N GLN A 97 17.72 11.20 5.23
CA GLN A 97 18.36 10.74 6.48
C GLN A 97 17.84 9.34 6.82
N PRO A 98 18.72 8.37 7.15
CA PRO A 98 18.29 7.07 7.64
C PRO A 98 17.40 7.21 8.88
N LEU A 99 16.28 6.47 8.90
CA LEU A 99 15.44 6.41 10.09
C LEU A 99 16.13 5.55 11.15
N ALA A 100 16.45 6.15 12.29
CA ALA A 100 17.00 5.41 13.43
C ALA A 100 15.92 4.52 14.06
N VAL A 101 16.30 3.32 14.50
CA VAL A 101 15.44 2.41 15.28
C VAL A 101 15.71 2.68 16.77
N ASP A 102 15.40 3.90 17.21
CA ASP A 102 15.67 4.39 18.57
C ASP A 102 14.48 4.13 19.54
N GLY A 103 13.30 3.89 18.98
CA GLY A 103 12.08 3.71 19.75
C GLY A 103 11.44 5.03 20.19
N GLU A 104 11.76 6.15 19.54
CA GLU A 104 11.13 7.44 19.75
C GLU A 104 10.32 7.83 18.49
N TYR A 105 9.00 8.00 18.65
CA TYR A 105 8.15 8.43 17.54
C TYR A 105 8.21 9.96 17.39
N GLY A 106 9.34 10.41 16.86
CA GLY A 106 9.62 11.82 16.60
C GLY A 106 9.09 12.29 15.22
N PRO A 107 9.39 13.56 14.86
CA PRO A 107 8.95 14.15 13.59
C PRO A 107 9.36 13.33 12.38
N LEU A 108 10.61 12.84 12.31
CA LEU A 108 11.08 12.03 11.18
C LEU A 108 10.30 10.71 11.03
N THR A 109 9.96 10.04 12.14
CA THR A 109 9.10 8.84 12.10
C THR A 109 7.71 9.20 11.62
N THR A 110 7.14 10.32 12.07
CA THR A 110 5.84 10.83 11.63
C THR A 110 5.84 11.08 10.11
N ASP A 111 6.84 11.79 9.61
CA ASP A 111 6.96 12.10 8.18
C ASP A 111 7.08 10.82 7.34
N ARG A 112 7.85 9.84 7.80
CA ARG A 112 8.00 8.54 7.10
C ARG A 112 6.70 7.73 7.08
N VAL A 113 5.97 7.70 8.19
CA VAL A 113 4.68 7.03 8.25
C VAL A 113 3.66 7.74 7.36
N SER A 114 3.60 9.07 7.39
CA SER A 114 2.71 9.85 6.52
C SER A 114 3.03 9.62 5.03
N PHE A 115 4.31 9.63 4.67
CA PHE A 115 4.74 9.33 3.30
C PHE A 115 4.40 7.88 2.88
N PHE A 116 4.59 6.92 3.79
CA PHE A 116 4.16 5.54 3.55
C PHE A 116 2.64 5.48 3.32
N GLN A 117 1.85 6.14 4.18
CA GLN A 117 0.40 6.20 4.05
C GLN A 117 -0.03 6.83 2.72
N GLU A 118 0.59 7.94 2.31
CA GLU A 118 0.36 8.57 1.00
C GLU A 118 0.65 7.60 -0.15
N SER A 119 1.80 6.91 -0.08
CA SER A 119 2.23 5.97 -1.11
C SER A 119 1.26 4.81 -1.31
N TRP A 120 0.54 4.42 -0.25
CA TRP A 120 -0.42 3.32 -0.27
C TRP A 120 -1.89 3.78 -0.33
N GLY A 121 -2.14 5.09 -0.37
CA GLY A 121 -3.50 5.65 -0.41
C GLY A 121 -4.25 5.54 0.92
N LEU A 122 -3.52 5.41 2.02
CA LEU A 122 -4.08 5.41 3.36
C LEU A 122 -4.36 6.84 3.85
N SER A 123 -5.06 6.98 4.98
CA SER A 123 -5.20 8.28 5.66
C SER A 123 -3.83 8.74 6.16
N MET A 124 -3.38 9.92 5.69
CA MET A 124 -2.09 10.51 6.06
C MET A 124 -2.19 11.19 7.43
N ASP A 125 -2.45 10.41 8.47
CA ASP A 125 -2.57 10.91 9.85
C ASP A 125 -1.25 10.79 10.65
N GLY A 126 -0.24 10.16 10.07
CA GLY A 126 1.05 9.93 10.70
C GLY A 126 1.02 8.91 11.83
N PHE A 127 -0.07 8.15 12.00
CA PHE A 127 -0.21 7.10 13.02
C PHE A 127 -0.06 5.71 12.40
N ALA A 128 0.75 4.86 12.99
CA ALA A 128 0.82 3.45 12.63
C ALA A 128 -0.32 2.68 13.33
N GLY A 129 -1.55 2.88 12.85
CA GLY A 129 -2.74 2.14 13.27
C GLY A 129 -2.89 0.78 12.57
N PRO A 130 -3.95 -0.01 12.88
CA PRO A 130 -4.14 -1.36 12.32
C PRO A 130 -4.09 -1.41 10.80
N GLU A 131 -4.65 -0.40 10.12
CA GLU A 131 -4.63 -0.31 8.67
C GLU A 131 -3.21 -0.07 8.13
N THR A 132 -2.47 0.90 8.70
CA THR A 132 -1.07 1.14 8.34
C THR A 132 -0.23 -0.11 8.58
N TRP A 133 -0.45 -0.82 9.67
CA TRP A 133 0.22 -2.07 9.98
C TRP A 133 -0.08 -3.19 8.98
N SER A 134 -1.31 -3.31 8.47
CA SER A 134 -1.63 -4.33 7.47
C SER A 134 -0.78 -4.15 6.20
N PHE A 135 -0.58 -2.91 5.77
CA PHE A 135 0.31 -2.60 4.63
C PHE A 135 1.80 -2.73 4.99
N LEU A 136 2.22 -2.30 6.17
CA LEU A 136 3.61 -2.49 6.63
C LEU A 136 3.99 -3.98 6.66
N SER A 137 3.09 -4.86 7.09
CA SER A 137 3.35 -6.30 7.14
C SER A 137 3.50 -6.95 5.77
N THR A 138 2.92 -6.36 4.73
CA THR A 138 3.02 -6.82 3.34
C THR A 138 4.19 -6.18 2.58
N ALA A 139 4.84 -5.16 3.14
CA ALA A 139 6.01 -4.51 2.55
C ALA A 139 7.28 -5.40 2.58
N LEU A 140 7.11 -6.71 2.48
CA LEU A 140 8.15 -7.75 2.38
C LEU A 140 8.78 -7.77 0.99
N PRO A 141 9.96 -8.39 0.81
CA PRO A 141 10.54 -8.58 -0.52
C PRO A 141 9.58 -9.42 -1.38
N GLY A 142 8.90 -8.75 -2.28
CA GLY A 142 7.89 -9.29 -3.20
C GLY A 142 7.31 -8.18 -4.06
N PRO A 143 6.43 -8.50 -5.03
CA PRO A 143 5.73 -7.47 -5.77
C PRO A 143 4.89 -6.64 -4.77
N ARG A 144 5.06 -5.32 -4.83
CA ARG A 144 4.31 -4.40 -3.98
C ARG A 144 2.81 -4.55 -4.25
N PRO A 145 1.94 -4.53 -3.22
CA PRO A 145 0.49 -4.54 -3.43
C PRO A 145 0.03 -3.29 -4.19
N TRP A 146 -1.17 -3.35 -4.80
CA TRP A 146 -1.80 -2.18 -5.38
C TRP A 146 -2.36 -1.29 -4.27
N PRO A 147 -2.33 0.04 -4.46
CA PRO A 147 -2.75 0.97 -3.42
C PRO A 147 -4.27 0.96 -3.19
N LEU A 148 -4.67 1.48 -2.04
CA LEU A 148 -6.06 1.62 -1.66
C LEU A 148 -6.58 3.02 -2.05
N VAL A 149 -7.80 3.09 -2.61
CA VAL A 149 -8.57 4.33 -2.73
C VAL A 149 -9.88 4.15 -2.00
N LYS A 150 -10.05 4.90 -0.90
CA LYS A 150 -11.21 4.79 -0.03
C LYS A 150 -12.33 5.75 -0.41
N GLN A 151 -13.56 5.36 -0.13
CA GLN A 151 -14.66 6.31 -0.14
C GLN A 151 -14.38 7.44 0.86
N GLY A 152 -14.57 8.67 0.40
CA GLY A 152 -14.24 9.89 1.15
C GLY A 152 -12.87 10.49 0.83
N ALA A 153 -12.01 9.76 0.07
CA ALA A 153 -10.77 10.34 -0.42
C ALA A 153 -11.03 11.41 -1.49
N THR A 154 -10.19 12.43 -1.50
CA THR A 154 -10.19 13.47 -2.55
C THR A 154 -8.88 13.43 -3.33
N GLN A 155 -8.83 14.08 -4.48
CA GLN A 155 -7.58 14.20 -5.26
C GLN A 155 -6.44 14.85 -4.46
N ALA A 156 -6.76 15.68 -3.47
CA ALA A 156 -5.78 16.31 -2.60
C ALA A 156 -5.23 15.35 -1.53
N THR A 157 -6.04 14.38 -1.07
CA THR A 157 -5.65 13.40 -0.05
C THR A 157 -5.17 12.09 -0.63
N ASN A 158 -5.56 11.77 -1.86
CA ASN A 158 -5.11 10.61 -2.60
C ASN A 158 -5.10 10.93 -4.11
N TRP A 159 -3.94 11.22 -4.63
CA TRP A 159 -3.71 11.64 -6.02
C TRP A 159 -4.17 10.61 -7.08
N ARG A 160 -4.58 9.42 -6.68
CA ARG A 160 -5.10 8.36 -7.55
C ARG A 160 -6.60 8.49 -7.82
N VAL A 161 -7.31 9.31 -7.04
CA VAL A 161 -8.78 9.41 -7.08
C VAL A 161 -9.29 9.68 -8.47
N LEU A 162 -8.79 10.72 -9.12
CA LEU A 162 -9.24 11.11 -10.45
C LEU A 162 -8.94 10.03 -11.50
N ALA A 163 -7.79 9.37 -11.41
CA ALA A 163 -7.44 8.27 -12.31
C ALA A 163 -8.35 7.04 -12.10
N ALA A 164 -8.68 6.72 -10.85
CA ALA A 164 -9.61 5.63 -10.52
C ALA A 164 -11.01 5.93 -11.09
N GLN A 165 -11.50 7.15 -10.96
CA GLN A 165 -12.79 7.57 -11.56
C GLN A 165 -12.76 7.45 -13.08
N HIS A 166 -11.70 7.90 -13.75
CA HIS A 166 -11.55 7.73 -15.20
C HIS A 166 -11.53 6.25 -15.61
N LEU A 167 -10.87 5.36 -14.84
CA LEU A 167 -10.87 3.93 -15.13
C LEU A 167 -12.24 3.29 -14.92
N LEU A 168 -12.98 3.68 -13.86
CA LEU A 168 -14.36 3.23 -13.66
C LEU A 168 -15.26 3.66 -14.84
N ARG A 169 -15.12 4.91 -15.32
CA ARG A 169 -15.80 5.38 -16.53
C ARG A 169 -15.41 4.57 -17.76
N ALA A 170 -14.13 4.24 -17.92
CA ALA A 170 -13.65 3.37 -18.99
C ALA A 170 -14.27 1.96 -18.96
N ARG A 171 -14.72 1.51 -17.79
CA ARG A 171 -15.47 0.26 -17.56
C ARG A 171 -16.98 0.43 -17.69
N GLY A 172 -17.46 1.60 -18.09
CA GLY A 172 -18.87 1.87 -18.39
C GLY A 172 -19.68 2.36 -17.19
N HIS A 173 -19.05 2.72 -16.08
CA HIS A 173 -19.74 3.35 -14.96
C HIS A 173 -19.95 4.84 -15.22
N ASP A 174 -21.22 5.30 -15.17
CA ASP A 174 -21.58 6.71 -15.37
C ASP A 174 -21.45 7.46 -14.04
N ILE A 175 -20.24 7.97 -13.78
CA ILE A 175 -19.89 8.76 -12.60
C ILE A 175 -19.12 10.02 -13.01
N ALA A 176 -19.12 11.05 -12.15
CA ALA A 176 -18.24 12.21 -12.34
C ALA A 176 -16.77 11.82 -12.14
N ALA A 177 -15.87 12.38 -12.93
CA ALA A 177 -14.43 12.38 -12.67
C ALA A 177 -14.05 13.76 -12.13
N ASP A 178 -14.39 14.01 -10.88
CA ASP A 178 -14.33 15.31 -10.21
C ASP A 178 -13.21 15.39 -9.14
N GLY A 179 -12.57 14.23 -8.86
CA GLY A 179 -11.53 14.14 -7.84
C GLY A 179 -12.09 13.99 -6.41
N ASP A 180 -13.38 13.72 -6.25
CA ASP A 180 -14.01 13.37 -4.98
C ASP A 180 -14.52 11.91 -5.03
N PHE A 181 -13.89 11.02 -4.29
CA PHE A 181 -14.26 9.60 -4.24
C PHE A 181 -15.43 9.39 -3.26
N GLY A 182 -16.55 10.04 -3.56
CA GLY A 182 -17.75 10.04 -2.76
C GLY A 182 -18.62 8.80 -2.92
N LEU A 183 -19.92 8.94 -2.61
CA LEU A 183 -20.89 7.83 -2.67
C LEU A 183 -21.03 7.27 -4.09
N GLU A 184 -21.00 8.10 -5.13
CA GLU A 184 -21.11 7.66 -6.53
C GLU A 184 -19.92 6.80 -6.92
N SER A 185 -18.69 7.25 -6.62
CA SER A 185 -17.47 6.49 -6.88
C SER A 185 -17.46 5.16 -6.12
N GLY A 186 -17.82 5.18 -4.83
CA GLY A 186 -17.93 3.96 -4.02
C GLY A 186 -18.99 3.00 -4.55
N GLY A 187 -20.13 3.51 -5.00
CA GLY A 187 -21.18 2.72 -5.64
C GLY A 187 -20.71 2.07 -6.95
N ALA A 188 -19.95 2.80 -7.78
CA ALA A 188 -19.35 2.28 -9.01
C ALA A 188 -18.33 1.17 -8.72
N VAL A 189 -17.50 1.31 -7.67
CA VAL A 189 -16.59 0.23 -7.24
C VAL A 189 -17.36 -1.01 -6.85
N MET A 190 -18.39 -0.89 -6.03
CA MET A 190 -19.24 -2.04 -5.66
C MET A 190 -19.88 -2.71 -6.88
N ALA A 191 -20.36 -1.92 -7.85
CA ALA A 191 -20.90 -2.44 -9.08
C ALA A 191 -19.85 -3.17 -9.92
N PHE A 192 -18.64 -2.61 -10.02
CA PHE A 192 -17.51 -3.23 -10.71
C PHE A 192 -17.10 -4.54 -10.04
N GLN A 193 -16.92 -4.57 -8.72
CA GLN A 193 -16.55 -5.76 -7.94
C GLN A 193 -17.56 -6.90 -8.15
N ARG A 194 -18.87 -6.60 -8.23
CA ARG A 194 -19.88 -7.61 -8.56
C ARG A 194 -19.66 -8.26 -9.93
N THR A 195 -19.09 -7.56 -10.90
CA THR A 195 -18.74 -8.14 -12.20
C THR A 195 -17.57 -9.13 -12.12
N LEU A 196 -16.68 -8.95 -11.14
CA LEU A 196 -15.54 -9.82 -10.91
C LEU A 196 -15.89 -11.10 -10.13
N ARG A 197 -17.13 -11.21 -9.64
CA ARG A 197 -17.59 -12.28 -8.75
C ARG A 197 -16.80 -12.37 -7.44
N ASP A 198 -16.33 -11.22 -6.96
CA ASP A 198 -15.64 -11.12 -5.69
C ASP A 198 -16.54 -11.50 -4.52
N THR A 199 -15.94 -12.12 -3.51
CA THR A 199 -16.63 -12.51 -2.27
C THR A 199 -16.82 -11.36 -1.31
N GLU A 200 -16.00 -10.30 -1.44
CA GLU A 200 -16.04 -9.10 -0.62
C GLU A 200 -16.33 -7.86 -1.48
N ILE A 201 -17.49 -7.28 -1.29
CA ILE A 201 -17.91 -6.06 -1.98
C ILE A 201 -17.82 -4.89 -1.01
N SER A 202 -17.06 -3.89 -1.38
CA SER A 202 -16.87 -2.68 -0.59
C SER A 202 -16.90 -1.42 -1.46
N THR A 203 -16.99 -0.26 -0.83
CA THR A 203 -16.91 1.04 -1.52
C THR A 203 -15.47 1.49 -1.80
N ASN A 204 -14.48 0.66 -1.44
CA ASN A 204 -13.06 0.96 -1.58
C ASN A 204 -12.48 0.18 -2.76
N LEU A 205 -11.60 0.84 -3.51
CA LEU A 205 -10.83 0.24 -4.60
C LEU A 205 -9.48 -0.23 -4.06
N GLY A 206 -9.20 -1.53 -4.13
CA GLY A 206 -8.01 -2.14 -3.52
C GLY A 206 -7.25 -3.11 -4.41
N GLN A 207 -6.42 -3.91 -3.76
CA GLN A 207 -5.47 -4.86 -4.37
C GLN A 207 -6.11 -5.79 -5.42
N LEU A 208 -7.29 -6.30 -5.16
CA LEU A 208 -7.96 -7.25 -6.03
C LEU A 208 -8.64 -6.58 -7.23
N ASP A 209 -8.99 -5.31 -7.10
CA ASP A 209 -9.75 -4.56 -8.09
C ASP A 209 -8.86 -4.00 -9.20
N TRP A 210 -7.72 -3.41 -8.84
CA TRP A 210 -6.84 -2.71 -9.78
C TRP A 210 -6.41 -3.56 -10.98
N PRO A 211 -5.96 -4.83 -10.82
CA PRO A 211 -5.54 -5.65 -11.95
C PRO A 211 -6.64 -5.85 -12.99
N ALA A 212 -7.90 -5.91 -12.55
CA ALA A 212 -9.06 -6.04 -13.43
C ALA A 212 -9.56 -4.69 -13.95
N LEU A 213 -9.35 -3.62 -13.18
CA LEU A 213 -9.81 -2.26 -13.53
C LEU A 213 -8.97 -1.63 -14.63
N VAL A 214 -7.63 -1.76 -14.59
CA VAL A 214 -6.73 -1.14 -15.56
C VAL A 214 -6.94 -1.65 -16.97
N ILE A 215 -6.73 -0.78 -17.94
CA ILE A 215 -6.88 -1.06 -19.37
C ILE A 215 -5.57 -0.70 -20.05
N THR A 216 -5.00 -1.64 -20.80
CA THR A 216 -3.79 -1.37 -21.58
C THR A 216 -4.05 -0.28 -22.63
N VAL A 217 -3.22 0.77 -22.62
CA VAL A 217 -3.29 1.87 -23.58
C VAL A 217 -1.91 2.19 -24.17
N ARG A 218 -1.89 2.69 -25.41
CA ARG A 218 -0.68 3.00 -26.18
C ARG A 218 -0.95 4.10 -27.18
N GLN A 219 0.09 4.55 -27.88
CA GLN A 219 -0.04 5.58 -28.89
C GLN A 219 -1.10 5.23 -29.94
N GLY A 220 -1.98 6.18 -30.19
CA GLY A 220 -3.14 6.07 -31.07
C GLY A 220 -4.45 5.80 -30.35
N ASP A 221 -4.43 5.32 -29.11
CA ASP A 221 -5.63 5.10 -28.29
C ASP A 221 -6.22 6.43 -27.80
N SER A 222 -7.50 6.39 -27.42
CA SER A 222 -8.21 7.54 -26.85
C SER A 222 -9.27 7.12 -25.85
N GLY A 223 -9.72 8.06 -25.01
CA GLY A 223 -10.83 7.87 -24.06
C GLY A 223 -10.40 7.93 -22.59
N GLU A 224 -11.25 7.42 -21.73
CA GLU A 224 -11.13 7.57 -20.28
C GLU A 224 -9.90 6.84 -19.70
N ALA A 225 -9.53 5.67 -20.22
CA ALA A 225 -8.32 4.97 -19.77
C ALA A 225 -7.03 5.74 -20.11
N VAL A 226 -7.03 6.46 -21.24
CA VAL A 226 -5.92 7.38 -21.59
C VAL A 226 -5.89 8.57 -20.62
N ARG A 227 -7.06 9.17 -20.29
CA ARG A 227 -7.13 10.24 -19.27
C ARG A 227 -6.56 9.78 -17.94
N ALA A 228 -6.92 8.56 -17.50
CA ALA A 228 -6.39 8.00 -16.29
C ALA A 228 -4.85 7.91 -16.31
N SER A 229 -4.26 7.41 -17.38
CA SER A 229 -2.80 7.32 -17.52
C SER A 229 -2.12 8.69 -17.54
N GLN A 230 -2.71 9.66 -18.26
CA GLN A 230 -2.22 11.04 -18.30
C GLN A 230 -2.28 11.70 -16.90
N THR A 231 -3.36 11.46 -16.16
CA THR A 231 -3.51 11.95 -14.77
C THR A 231 -2.40 11.44 -13.89
N LEU A 232 -2.10 10.12 -13.93
CA LEU A 232 -1.06 9.53 -13.11
C LEU A 232 0.36 9.93 -13.56
N LEU A 233 0.61 10.11 -14.84
CA LEU A 233 1.89 10.60 -15.34
C LEU A 233 2.19 12.02 -14.84
N GLY A 234 1.19 12.88 -14.80
CA GLY A 234 1.35 14.26 -14.31
C GLY A 234 2.35 15.07 -15.13
N GLY A 235 3.25 15.82 -14.43
CA GLY A 235 4.36 16.53 -15.07
C GLY A 235 3.95 17.62 -16.08
N GLY A 236 2.74 18.18 -15.95
CA GLY A 236 2.21 19.18 -16.90
C GLY A 236 1.64 18.59 -18.18
N LEU A 237 1.52 17.26 -18.28
CA LEU A 237 0.88 16.61 -19.42
C LEU A 237 -0.62 16.98 -19.47
N VAL A 238 -1.11 17.33 -20.65
CA VAL A 238 -2.53 17.65 -20.84
C VAL A 238 -3.36 16.38 -20.76
N VAL A 239 -4.38 16.37 -19.89
CA VAL A 239 -5.31 15.25 -19.73
C VAL A 239 -6.45 15.39 -20.73
N ASP A 240 -6.16 15.19 -22.01
CA ASP A 240 -7.12 15.32 -23.11
C ASP A 240 -7.78 13.99 -23.53
N GLY A 241 -7.24 12.88 -23.02
CA GLY A 241 -7.70 11.53 -23.38
C GLY A 241 -7.24 11.09 -24.77
N LYS A 242 -6.20 11.69 -25.34
CA LYS A 242 -5.58 11.27 -26.61
C LYS A 242 -4.15 10.83 -26.36
N PHE A 243 -3.85 9.57 -26.63
CA PHE A 243 -2.49 9.04 -26.48
C PHE A 243 -1.65 9.45 -27.70
N GLY A 244 -1.23 10.71 -27.73
CA GLY A 244 -0.37 11.29 -28.76
C GLY A 244 1.11 11.11 -28.48
N PRO A 245 1.99 11.69 -29.34
CA PRO A 245 3.46 11.60 -29.16
C PRO A 245 3.95 12.11 -27.80
N GLN A 246 3.36 13.18 -27.26
CA GLN A 246 3.73 13.71 -25.94
C GLN A 246 3.41 12.73 -24.81
N THR A 247 2.26 12.03 -24.90
CA THR A 247 1.91 10.99 -23.93
C THR A 247 2.86 9.78 -24.04
N ASP A 248 3.21 9.35 -25.28
CA ASP A 248 4.17 8.26 -25.50
C ASP A 248 5.55 8.60 -24.92
N GLU A 249 6.03 9.82 -25.16
CA GLU A 249 7.30 10.29 -24.59
C GLU A 249 7.29 10.28 -23.07
N ALA A 250 6.21 10.77 -22.45
CA ALA A 250 6.05 10.78 -21.00
C ALA A 250 6.00 9.36 -20.43
N VAL A 251 5.29 8.42 -21.08
CA VAL A 251 5.24 7.01 -20.69
C VAL A 251 6.62 6.38 -20.76
N ARG A 252 7.36 6.57 -21.88
CA ARG A 252 8.72 6.01 -22.03
C ARG A 252 9.69 6.58 -21.01
N ALA A 253 9.59 7.87 -20.72
CA ALA A 253 10.42 8.51 -19.70
C ALA A 253 10.15 7.88 -18.32
N PHE A 254 8.88 7.72 -17.96
CA PHE A 254 8.48 7.05 -16.72
C PHE A 254 8.96 5.59 -16.67
N GLN A 255 8.75 4.82 -17.74
CA GLN A 255 9.13 3.41 -17.79
C GLN A 255 10.64 3.20 -17.63
N LYS A 256 11.46 4.12 -18.16
CA LYS A 256 12.93 4.05 -18.02
C LYS A 256 13.37 3.93 -16.57
N SER A 257 12.71 4.66 -15.67
CA SER A 257 13.07 4.71 -14.25
C SER A 257 12.32 3.68 -13.41
N PHE A 258 11.04 3.41 -13.73
CA PHE A 258 10.14 2.73 -12.80
C PHE A 258 9.51 1.43 -13.31
N ALA A 259 9.44 1.20 -14.62
CA ALA A 259 8.73 0.07 -15.23
C ALA A 259 9.35 -0.42 -16.55
N PRO A 260 10.63 -0.80 -16.60
CA PRO A 260 11.23 -1.28 -17.84
C PRO A 260 10.52 -2.55 -18.36
N PRO A 261 10.49 -2.78 -19.71
CA PRO A 261 11.11 -1.96 -20.76
C PRO A 261 10.33 -0.68 -21.08
N ALA A 262 11.03 0.34 -21.61
CA ALA A 262 10.42 1.60 -22.06
C ALA A 262 9.80 1.42 -23.47
N ASP A 263 8.70 0.68 -23.57
CA ASP A 263 8.01 0.31 -24.81
C ASP A 263 6.89 1.29 -25.22
N GLY A 264 6.56 2.26 -24.36
CA GLY A 264 5.48 3.22 -24.60
C GLY A 264 4.07 2.64 -24.40
N ILE A 265 3.95 1.42 -23.83
CA ILE A 265 2.67 0.76 -23.57
C ILE A 265 2.35 0.82 -22.09
N VAL A 266 1.24 1.42 -21.71
CA VAL A 266 0.76 1.40 -20.32
C VAL A 266 0.00 0.10 -20.09
N GLY A 267 0.75 -1.00 -19.91
CA GLY A 267 0.23 -2.32 -19.52
C GLY A 267 0.17 -2.48 -17.99
N PRO A 268 -0.21 -3.67 -17.47
CA PRO A 268 -0.38 -3.91 -16.03
C PRO A 268 0.82 -3.53 -15.17
N VAL A 269 2.05 -3.81 -15.63
CA VAL A 269 3.29 -3.45 -14.92
C VAL A 269 3.45 -1.92 -14.84
N THR A 270 3.22 -1.22 -15.95
CA THR A 270 3.31 0.23 -15.99
C THR A 270 2.21 0.89 -15.16
N TRP A 271 0.97 0.37 -15.22
CA TRP A 271 -0.12 0.82 -14.37
C TRP A 271 0.20 0.68 -12.89
N HIS A 272 0.73 -0.50 -12.51
CA HIS A 272 1.12 -0.75 -11.12
C HIS A 272 2.16 0.26 -10.65
N ALA A 273 3.23 0.47 -11.42
CA ALA A 273 4.25 1.45 -11.11
C ALA A 273 3.69 2.88 -11.05
N LEU A 274 2.78 3.27 -11.99
CA LEU A 274 2.12 4.57 -11.99
C LEU A 274 1.26 4.78 -10.74
N THR A 275 0.53 3.77 -10.28
CA THR A 275 -0.30 3.90 -9.09
C THR A 275 0.50 3.93 -7.79
N LEU A 276 1.68 3.37 -7.77
CA LEU A 276 2.57 3.42 -6.60
C LEU A 276 3.41 4.70 -6.54
N ARG A 277 3.64 5.34 -7.68
CA ARG A 277 4.43 6.56 -7.90
C ARG A 277 5.42 6.85 -6.76
N ILE A 278 6.46 6.04 -6.69
CA ILE A 278 7.58 6.30 -5.81
C ILE A 278 8.39 7.36 -6.55
N PHE A 279 8.30 8.56 -6.07
CA PHE A 279 9.18 9.63 -6.53
C PHE A 279 10.60 9.31 -6.05
N ASP A 280 11.56 9.28 -6.97
CA ASP A 280 12.98 9.40 -6.67
C ASP A 280 13.31 10.80 -6.19
#